data_4ddcae1bfd83447e74badf1c0f5f6303
#
_entry.id   4ddcae1bfd83447e74badf1c0f5f6303
#
_cell.length_a   1.000
_cell.length_b   1.000
_cell.length_c   1.000
_cell.angle_alpha   90.00
_cell.angle_beta   90.00
_cell.angle_gamma   90.00
#
_symmetry.space_group_name_H-M   'P 1'
#
loop_
_entity.id
_entity.type
_entity.pdbx_description
1 polymer ?
#
loop_
_entity_poly.entity_id
_entity_poly.type
_entity_poly.pdbx_seq_one_letter_code
_entity_poly.pdbx_strand_id
1 'polypeptide(L)'
;MTLTAAEHLARPTPHDASRAGERVAARAGFSLAAIEASVAEHAAGLSAELEADLRHSLWEDVASEYDARFLGDWLAGLGFEFSAGFRAAVKTWECDELGHHLCSRAAWVAAFGQQRELDQRLGARRPDFAPLAAFFEDEFTILCLLAYDELATVRAYRANLPLYAHLGRPFLALMRRIMADEARHYASFLSVTRSEHPQRAADAGRVISSLRAAGAPYAATFVLDHDDPVFTSDLLDETARILRAHLAR
;
A
#
# COMPACT_ATOMS: atom_id res chain seq x y z
N MET A 1 -8.26 -31.27 -11.09
CA MET A 1 -9.27 -30.24 -10.84
C MET A 1 -8.52 -28.93 -10.75
N THR A 2 -8.52 -28.15 -11.80
CA THR A 2 -7.91 -26.83 -11.86
C THR A 2 -8.90 -25.88 -11.18
N LEU A 3 -8.55 -25.34 -10.01
CA LEU A 3 -9.30 -24.29 -9.36
C LEU A 3 -9.28 -23.06 -10.28
N THR A 4 -10.40 -22.46 -10.52
CA THR A 4 -10.50 -21.22 -11.32
C THR A 4 -9.82 -20.06 -10.58
N ALA A 5 -9.29 -19.06 -11.30
CA ALA A 5 -8.64 -17.89 -10.72
C ALA A 5 -9.51 -17.17 -9.66
N ALA A 6 -10.83 -17.21 -9.81
CA ALA A 6 -11.81 -16.66 -8.86
C ALA A 6 -11.85 -17.37 -7.49
N GLU A 7 -11.42 -18.63 -7.40
CA GLU A 7 -11.44 -19.40 -6.13
C GLU A 7 -10.19 -19.10 -5.26
N HIS A 8 -9.17 -18.45 -5.80
CA HIS A 8 -7.92 -18.19 -5.09
C HIS A 8 -7.86 -16.83 -4.39
N LEU A 9 -8.76 -15.90 -4.73
CA LEU A 9 -8.86 -14.57 -4.13
C LEU A 9 -10.20 -14.40 -3.39
N ALA A 10 -10.56 -15.40 -2.55
CA ALA A 10 -11.75 -15.31 -1.71
C ALA A 10 -11.60 -14.09 -0.78
N ARG A 11 -12.51 -13.13 -0.91
CA ARG A 11 -12.54 -11.94 -0.04
C ARG A 11 -12.51 -12.37 1.43
N PRO A 12 -11.70 -11.69 2.28
CA PRO A 12 -11.69 -11.99 3.70
C PRO A 12 -13.08 -11.87 4.29
N THR A 13 -13.46 -12.82 5.15
CA THR A 13 -14.74 -12.74 5.85
C THR A 13 -14.76 -11.53 6.79
N PRO A 14 -15.94 -11.01 7.20
CA PRO A 14 -16.02 -9.94 8.21
C PRO A 14 -15.27 -10.29 9.51
N HIS A 15 -15.19 -11.57 9.85
CA HIS A 15 -14.44 -12.05 11.01
C HIS A 15 -12.92 -11.98 10.81
N ASP A 16 -12.43 -12.31 9.60
CA ASP A 16 -11.02 -12.17 9.24
C ASP A 16 -10.62 -10.71 9.22
N ALA A 17 -11.49 -9.84 8.69
CA ALA A 17 -11.32 -8.40 8.70
C ALA A 17 -11.16 -7.85 10.12
N SER A 18 -12.05 -8.21 11.06
CA SER A 18 -11.97 -7.69 12.44
C SER A 18 -10.65 -8.02 13.16
N ARG A 19 -10.00 -9.12 12.75
CA ARG A 19 -8.71 -9.56 13.31
C ARG A 19 -7.49 -9.00 12.62
N ALA A 20 -7.63 -8.48 11.40
CA ALA A 20 -6.48 -8.04 10.61
C ALA A 20 -5.80 -6.83 11.27
N GLY A 21 -6.56 -5.78 11.60
CA GLY A 21 -6.03 -4.60 12.29
C GLY A 21 -5.42 -4.93 13.65
N GLU A 22 -6.06 -5.79 14.46
CA GLU A 22 -5.50 -6.24 15.74
C GLU A 22 -4.17 -6.98 15.58
N ARG A 23 -4.00 -7.78 14.53
CA ARG A 23 -2.72 -8.44 14.24
C ARG A 23 -1.62 -7.45 13.91
N VAL A 24 -1.90 -6.42 13.11
CA VAL A 24 -0.92 -5.38 12.77
C VAL A 24 -0.55 -4.58 14.01
N ALA A 25 -1.52 -4.13 14.80
CA ALA A 25 -1.32 -3.41 16.05
C ALA A 25 -0.49 -4.24 17.06
N ALA A 26 -0.80 -5.53 17.23
CA ALA A 26 -0.06 -6.42 18.11
C ALA A 26 1.41 -6.60 17.67
N ARG A 27 1.67 -6.65 16.35
CA ARG A 27 3.04 -6.67 15.82
C ARG A 27 3.80 -5.36 16.07
N ALA A 28 3.09 -4.25 16.25
CA ALA A 28 3.67 -2.96 16.68
C ALA A 28 3.89 -2.87 18.20
N GLY A 29 3.45 -3.88 18.96
CA GLY A 29 3.59 -3.94 20.43
C GLY A 29 2.46 -3.27 21.19
N PHE A 30 1.30 -3.00 20.55
CA PHE A 30 0.13 -2.35 21.15
C PHE A 30 -1.16 -3.08 20.76
N SER A 31 -2.26 -2.85 21.52
CA SER A 31 -3.60 -3.17 21.02
C SER A 31 -4.12 -2.04 20.15
N LEU A 32 -5.05 -2.34 19.26
CA LEU A 32 -5.70 -1.30 18.44
C LEU A 32 -6.36 -0.24 19.34
N ALA A 33 -7.03 -0.65 20.40
CA ALA A 33 -7.64 0.27 21.38
C ALA A 33 -6.61 1.21 22.06
N ALA A 34 -5.39 0.73 22.33
CA ALA A 34 -4.32 1.58 22.88
C ALA A 34 -3.82 2.61 21.86
N ILE A 35 -3.80 2.25 20.58
CA ILE A 35 -3.46 3.16 19.49
C ILE A 35 -4.56 4.23 19.34
N GLU A 36 -5.82 3.83 19.29
CA GLU A 36 -6.97 4.74 19.21
C GLU A 36 -6.99 5.74 20.39
N ALA A 37 -6.80 5.25 21.62
CA ALA A 37 -6.76 6.11 22.79
C ALA A 37 -5.62 7.14 22.71
N SER A 38 -4.42 6.71 22.30
CA SER A 38 -3.28 7.61 22.11
C SER A 38 -3.55 8.66 21.04
N VAL A 39 -4.09 8.25 19.90
CA VAL A 39 -4.42 9.16 18.81
C VAL A 39 -5.46 10.21 19.26
N ALA A 40 -6.55 9.78 19.91
CA ALA A 40 -7.58 10.70 20.40
C ALA A 40 -7.04 11.71 21.40
N GLU A 41 -6.19 11.26 22.34
CA GLU A 41 -5.54 12.13 23.32
C GLU A 41 -4.69 13.21 22.66
N HIS A 42 -3.83 12.81 21.72
CA HIS A 42 -2.89 13.73 21.09
C HIS A 42 -3.58 14.66 20.07
N ALA A 43 -4.56 14.16 19.34
CA ALA A 43 -5.31 14.94 18.36
C ALA A 43 -6.05 16.13 19.01
N ALA A 44 -6.48 16.01 20.26
CA ALA A 44 -7.15 17.10 20.97
C ALA A 44 -6.29 18.36 21.20
N GLY A 45 -4.96 18.23 21.07
CA GLY A 45 -4.00 19.33 21.28
C GLY A 45 -3.34 19.85 20.01
N LEU A 46 -3.75 19.40 18.82
CA LEU A 46 -3.15 19.82 17.56
C LEU A 46 -3.50 21.28 17.21
N SER A 47 -2.55 21.99 16.58
CA SER A 47 -2.87 23.24 15.89
C SER A 47 -3.71 22.96 14.64
N ALA A 48 -4.47 23.95 14.17
CA ALA A 48 -5.30 23.80 12.97
C ALA A 48 -4.48 23.43 11.72
N GLU A 49 -3.26 23.95 11.59
CA GLU A 49 -2.33 23.64 10.50
C GLU A 49 -1.90 22.16 10.56
N LEU A 50 -1.43 21.70 11.71
CA LEU A 50 -0.98 20.33 11.90
C LEU A 50 -2.14 19.33 11.78
N GLU A 51 -3.34 19.70 12.24
CA GLU A 51 -4.56 18.89 12.01
C GLU A 51 -4.86 18.75 10.52
N ALA A 52 -4.73 19.81 9.73
CA ALA A 52 -4.96 19.79 8.29
C ALA A 52 -3.96 18.86 7.58
N ASP A 53 -2.67 18.94 7.92
CA ASP A 53 -1.63 18.11 7.35
C ASP A 53 -1.84 16.62 7.71
N LEU A 54 -2.14 16.33 8.98
CA LEU A 54 -2.44 14.97 9.42
C LEU A 54 -3.72 14.42 8.79
N ARG A 55 -4.74 15.25 8.62
CA ARG A 55 -5.99 14.86 7.97
C ARG A 55 -5.76 14.50 6.50
N HIS A 56 -4.89 15.25 5.81
CA HIS A 56 -4.51 14.93 4.45
C HIS A 56 -3.75 13.60 4.38
N SER A 57 -2.62 13.48 5.08
CA SER A 57 -1.77 12.27 5.02
C SER A 57 -2.52 11.01 5.47
N LEU A 58 -3.28 11.06 6.57
CA LEU A 58 -4.08 9.92 7.02
C LEU A 58 -5.21 9.56 6.05
N TRP A 59 -5.77 10.55 5.31
CA TRP A 59 -6.74 10.24 4.28
C TRP A 59 -6.10 9.45 3.13
N GLU A 60 -4.93 9.87 2.66
CA GLU A 60 -4.21 9.16 1.61
C GLU A 60 -3.86 7.73 2.05
N ASP A 61 -3.33 7.54 3.27
CA ASP A 61 -3.07 6.22 3.83
C ASP A 61 -4.34 5.34 3.87
N VAL A 62 -5.44 5.87 4.44
CA VAL A 62 -6.70 5.10 4.55
C VAL A 62 -7.26 4.75 3.18
N ALA A 63 -7.16 5.66 2.21
CA ALA A 63 -7.75 5.51 0.89
C ALA A 63 -6.96 4.53 0.03
N SER A 64 -5.63 4.63 0.00
CA SER A 64 -4.78 3.72 -0.77
C SER A 64 -4.88 2.28 -0.27
N GLU A 65 -4.77 2.08 1.04
CA GLU A 65 -4.91 0.75 1.65
C GLU A 65 -6.33 0.13 1.44
N TYR A 66 -7.37 0.99 1.40
CA TYR A 66 -8.72 0.53 1.06
C TYR A 66 -8.84 0.09 -0.39
N ASP A 67 -8.13 0.75 -1.29
CA ASP A 67 -8.22 0.50 -2.72
C ASP A 67 -7.44 -0.76 -3.15
N ALA A 68 -6.48 -1.23 -2.36
CA ALA A 68 -5.70 -2.44 -2.61
C ALA A 68 -6.58 -3.66 -2.96
N ARG A 69 -7.75 -3.79 -2.34
CA ARG A 69 -8.73 -4.84 -2.65
C ARG A 69 -9.22 -4.86 -4.10
N PHE A 70 -9.25 -3.70 -4.77
CA PHE A 70 -9.71 -3.61 -6.16
C PHE A 70 -8.63 -4.08 -7.13
N LEU A 71 -7.36 -3.99 -6.74
CA LEU A 71 -6.27 -4.53 -7.54
C LEU A 71 -6.35 -6.06 -7.61
N GLY A 72 -6.67 -6.75 -6.51
CA GLY A 72 -6.89 -8.19 -6.51
C GLY A 72 -7.99 -8.61 -7.49
N ASP A 73 -9.15 -7.91 -7.46
CA ASP A 73 -10.24 -8.14 -8.42
C ASP A 73 -9.79 -7.88 -9.88
N TRP A 74 -8.99 -6.84 -10.11
CA TRP A 74 -8.43 -6.52 -11.42
C TRP A 74 -7.46 -7.60 -11.92
N LEU A 75 -6.51 -8.02 -11.10
CA LEU A 75 -5.55 -9.08 -11.41
C LEU A 75 -6.26 -10.40 -11.74
N ALA A 76 -7.32 -10.75 -11.00
CA ALA A 76 -8.12 -11.93 -11.27
C ALA A 76 -8.85 -11.87 -12.62
N GLY A 77 -9.11 -10.68 -13.14
CA GLY A 77 -9.73 -10.44 -14.46
C GLY A 77 -8.75 -10.50 -15.63
N LEU A 78 -7.44 -10.52 -15.39
CA LEU A 78 -6.43 -10.63 -16.45
C LEU A 78 -6.43 -12.04 -17.05
N GLY A 79 -6.33 -12.13 -18.37
CA GLY A 79 -6.54 -13.36 -19.12
C GLY A 79 -5.35 -14.35 -19.15
N PHE A 80 -4.36 -14.21 -18.26
CA PHE A 80 -3.20 -15.11 -18.19
C PHE A 80 -3.03 -15.74 -16.81
N GLU A 81 -2.27 -16.83 -16.75
CA GLU A 81 -2.04 -17.60 -15.54
C GLU A 81 -0.80 -17.06 -14.79
N PHE A 82 -0.97 -16.76 -13.52
CA PHE A 82 0.11 -16.30 -12.65
C PHE A 82 0.92 -17.48 -12.08
N SER A 83 2.21 -17.28 -11.84
CA SER A 83 3.06 -18.23 -11.14
C SER A 83 2.59 -18.48 -9.70
N ALA A 84 3.00 -19.62 -9.13
CA ALA A 84 2.69 -19.92 -7.73
C ALA A 84 3.35 -18.89 -6.78
N GLY A 85 4.55 -18.43 -7.11
CA GLY A 85 5.27 -17.39 -6.36
C GLY A 85 4.50 -16.07 -6.35
N PHE A 86 4.03 -15.61 -7.50
CA PHE A 86 3.20 -14.40 -7.61
C PHE A 86 1.94 -14.49 -6.76
N ARG A 87 1.15 -15.56 -6.93
CA ARG A 87 -0.09 -15.75 -6.17
C ARG A 87 0.14 -15.75 -4.66
N ALA A 88 1.22 -16.37 -4.19
CA ALA A 88 1.55 -16.41 -2.76
C ALA A 88 1.94 -15.01 -2.24
N ALA A 89 2.72 -14.24 -3.01
CA ALA A 89 3.13 -12.89 -2.65
C ALA A 89 1.91 -11.94 -2.60
N VAL A 90 1.07 -11.91 -3.63
CA VAL A 90 -0.15 -11.08 -3.69
C VAL A 90 -1.12 -11.42 -2.56
N LYS A 91 -1.35 -12.71 -2.28
CA LYS A 91 -2.22 -13.11 -1.18
C LYS A 91 -1.74 -12.61 0.18
N THR A 92 -0.43 -12.63 0.42
CA THR A 92 0.14 -12.11 1.68
C THR A 92 -0.02 -10.60 1.75
N TRP A 93 0.28 -9.93 0.65
CA TRP A 93 0.11 -8.49 0.47
C TRP A 93 -1.34 -8.06 0.76
N GLU A 94 -2.34 -8.62 0.09
CA GLU A 94 -3.76 -8.29 0.31
C GLU A 94 -4.20 -8.45 1.78
N CYS A 95 -3.67 -9.47 2.47
CA CYS A 95 -3.99 -9.69 3.89
C CYS A 95 -3.39 -8.61 4.79
N ASP A 96 -2.18 -8.13 4.48
CA ASP A 96 -1.53 -7.09 5.26
C ASP A 96 -2.17 -5.72 4.95
N GLU A 97 -2.46 -5.38 3.66
CA GLU A 97 -3.17 -4.16 3.25
C GLU A 97 -4.52 -3.99 3.97
N LEU A 98 -5.29 -5.07 4.06
CA LEU A 98 -6.53 -5.04 4.86
C LEU A 98 -6.26 -4.67 6.32
N GLY A 99 -5.18 -5.16 6.90
CA GLY A 99 -4.76 -4.84 8.27
C GLY A 99 -4.33 -3.38 8.41
N HIS A 100 -3.56 -2.88 7.47
CA HIS A 100 -3.11 -1.49 7.37
C HIS A 100 -4.30 -0.54 7.26
N HIS A 101 -5.22 -0.83 6.32
CA HIS A 101 -6.46 -0.07 6.17
C HIS A 101 -7.23 0.05 7.49
N LEU A 102 -7.46 -1.06 8.19
CA LEU A 102 -8.24 -1.05 9.43
C LEU A 102 -7.55 -0.26 10.53
N CYS A 103 -6.22 -0.31 10.63
CA CYS A 103 -5.46 0.49 11.58
C CYS A 103 -5.50 1.98 11.24
N SER A 104 -5.27 2.35 9.99
CA SER A 104 -5.28 3.74 9.53
C SER A 104 -6.68 4.35 9.65
N ARG A 105 -7.72 3.57 9.32
CA ARG A 105 -9.12 3.95 9.51
C ARG A 105 -9.45 4.19 11.00
N ALA A 106 -9.01 3.32 11.89
CA ALA A 106 -9.22 3.47 13.33
C ALA A 106 -8.54 4.75 13.85
N ALA A 107 -7.31 5.02 13.41
CA ALA A 107 -6.59 6.25 13.73
C ALA A 107 -7.31 7.50 13.20
N TRP A 108 -7.79 7.49 11.96
CA TRP A 108 -8.61 8.58 11.42
C TRP A 108 -9.82 8.88 12.29
N VAL A 109 -10.60 7.85 12.61
CA VAL A 109 -11.83 8.00 13.42
C VAL A 109 -11.49 8.50 14.82
N ALA A 110 -10.42 8.02 15.44
CA ALA A 110 -9.95 8.46 16.74
C ALA A 110 -9.51 9.93 16.74
N ALA A 111 -8.81 10.36 15.66
CA ALA A 111 -8.33 11.75 15.54
C ALA A 111 -9.43 12.75 15.24
N PHE A 112 -10.36 12.41 14.33
CA PHE A 112 -11.25 13.39 13.70
C PHE A 112 -12.74 13.08 13.92
N GLY A 113 -13.11 11.95 14.44
CA GLY A 113 -14.50 11.52 14.69
C GLY A 113 -15.17 11.00 13.41
N GLN A 114 -15.64 11.76 12.57
CA GLN A 114 -16.31 11.68 11.26
C GLN A 114 -16.42 10.27 10.58
N GLN A 115 -16.68 9.22 11.35
CA GLN A 115 -16.72 7.83 10.83
C GLN A 115 -17.69 7.68 9.65
N ARG A 116 -18.91 8.25 9.75
CA ARG A 116 -19.92 8.13 8.70
C ARG A 116 -19.47 8.79 7.39
N GLU A 117 -18.83 9.94 7.48
CA GLU A 117 -18.31 10.65 6.32
C GLU A 117 -17.17 9.87 5.68
N LEU A 118 -16.24 9.36 6.48
CA LEU A 118 -15.16 8.50 6.02
C LEU A 118 -15.69 7.27 5.27
N ASP A 119 -16.66 6.55 5.86
CA ASP A 119 -17.25 5.37 5.25
C ASP A 119 -17.99 5.71 3.94
N GLN A 120 -18.64 6.86 3.84
CA GLN A 120 -19.27 7.33 2.60
C GLN A 120 -18.22 7.63 1.52
N ARG A 121 -17.15 8.34 1.86
CA ARG A 121 -16.05 8.66 0.93
C ARG A 121 -15.37 7.38 0.42
N LEU A 122 -15.03 6.45 1.30
CA LEU A 122 -14.44 5.16 0.93
C LEU A 122 -15.41 4.32 0.07
N GLY A 123 -16.69 4.28 0.44
CA GLY A 123 -17.72 3.56 -0.31
C GLY A 123 -17.96 4.09 -1.73
N ALA A 124 -17.59 5.34 -1.99
CA ALA A 124 -17.68 5.98 -3.31
C ALA A 124 -16.45 5.73 -4.19
N ARG A 125 -15.32 5.25 -3.63
CA ARG A 125 -14.08 5.00 -4.40
C ARG A 125 -14.27 3.93 -5.46
N ARG A 126 -13.76 4.20 -6.63
CA ARG A 126 -13.75 3.29 -7.80
C ARG A 126 -12.43 3.50 -8.54
N PRO A 127 -11.33 2.90 -8.07
CA PRO A 127 -10.05 2.97 -8.76
C PRO A 127 -10.18 2.53 -10.22
N ASP A 128 -9.55 3.27 -11.12
CA ASP A 128 -9.49 2.96 -12.54
C ASP A 128 -8.06 2.54 -12.93
N PHE A 129 -7.85 1.26 -13.15
CA PHE A 129 -6.55 0.72 -13.56
C PHE A 129 -6.33 0.76 -15.09
N ALA A 130 -7.32 1.16 -15.88
CA ALA A 130 -7.19 1.23 -17.34
C ALA A 130 -6.02 2.11 -17.81
N PRO A 131 -5.71 3.27 -17.19
CA PRO A 131 -4.54 4.05 -17.54
C PRO A 131 -3.21 3.32 -17.35
N LEU A 132 -3.18 2.31 -16.48
CA LEU A 132 -2.00 1.50 -16.17
C LEU A 132 -1.92 0.21 -17.01
N ALA A 133 -2.82 -0.02 -17.96
CA ALA A 133 -2.94 -1.28 -18.70
C ALA A 133 -1.59 -1.76 -19.30
N ALA A 134 -0.73 -0.83 -19.77
CA ALA A 134 0.60 -1.15 -20.27
C ALA A 134 1.53 -1.81 -19.22
N PHE A 135 1.23 -1.66 -17.93
CA PHE A 135 1.98 -2.29 -16.83
C PHE A 135 1.34 -3.58 -16.34
N PHE A 136 0.20 -4.00 -16.93
CA PHE A 136 -0.50 -5.24 -16.65
C PHE A 136 -0.45 -6.23 -17.81
N GLU A 137 0.53 -6.10 -18.72
CA GLU A 137 0.66 -6.95 -19.92
C GLU A 137 1.14 -8.37 -19.59
N ASP A 138 1.98 -8.53 -18.55
CA ASP A 138 2.48 -9.81 -18.08
C ASP A 138 2.89 -9.76 -16.60
N GLU A 139 3.10 -10.94 -16.00
CA GLU A 139 3.48 -11.06 -14.59
C GLU A 139 4.77 -10.31 -14.24
N PHE A 140 5.77 -10.34 -15.12
CA PHE A 140 7.03 -9.65 -14.87
C PHE A 140 6.85 -8.13 -14.75
N THR A 141 6.05 -7.55 -15.65
CA THR A 141 5.77 -6.10 -15.65
C THR A 141 4.97 -5.70 -14.41
N ILE A 142 3.98 -6.52 -14.03
CA ILE A 142 3.20 -6.33 -12.78
C ILE A 142 4.12 -6.39 -11.55
N LEU A 143 5.01 -7.38 -11.47
CA LEU A 143 5.96 -7.50 -10.35
C LEU A 143 6.89 -6.28 -10.25
N CYS A 144 7.34 -5.74 -11.39
CA CYS A 144 8.13 -4.51 -11.42
C CYS A 144 7.32 -3.30 -10.94
N LEU A 145 6.05 -3.21 -11.35
CA LEU A 145 5.11 -2.17 -10.91
C LEU A 145 4.91 -2.22 -9.40
N LEU A 146 4.51 -3.38 -8.87
CA LEU A 146 4.26 -3.55 -7.43
C LEU A 146 5.53 -3.32 -6.60
N ALA A 147 6.68 -3.86 -7.03
CA ALA A 147 7.93 -3.60 -6.32
C ALA A 147 8.34 -2.12 -6.35
N TYR A 148 8.04 -1.38 -7.42
CA TYR A 148 8.29 0.05 -7.49
C TYR A 148 7.41 0.82 -6.52
N ASP A 149 6.12 0.51 -6.53
CA ASP A 149 5.11 1.17 -5.71
C ASP A 149 5.38 0.96 -4.21
N GLU A 150 5.59 -0.28 -3.78
CA GLU A 150 5.94 -0.61 -2.39
C GLU A 150 7.21 0.10 -1.90
N LEU A 151 8.24 0.18 -2.76
CA LEU A 151 9.46 0.90 -2.38
C LEU A 151 9.23 2.40 -2.28
N ALA A 152 8.38 2.97 -3.13
CA ALA A 152 7.98 4.38 -3.04
C ALA A 152 7.19 4.63 -1.74
N THR A 153 6.26 3.75 -1.39
CA THR A 153 5.45 3.79 -0.16
C THR A 153 6.31 3.72 1.10
N VAL A 154 7.29 2.81 1.17
CA VAL A 154 8.27 2.77 2.29
C VAL A 154 8.96 4.11 2.48
N ARG A 155 9.30 4.79 1.40
CA ARG A 155 10.03 6.07 1.44
C ARG A 155 9.10 7.22 1.84
N ALA A 156 7.86 7.21 1.35
CA ALA A 156 6.83 8.18 1.72
C ALA A 156 6.50 8.06 3.22
N TYR A 157 6.22 6.87 3.73
CA TYR A 157 6.00 6.65 5.16
C TYR A 157 7.18 7.12 6.01
N ARG A 158 8.42 6.84 5.57
CA ARG A 158 9.62 7.32 6.27
C ARG A 158 9.68 8.85 6.35
N ALA A 159 9.33 9.54 5.27
CA ALA A 159 9.30 11.00 5.23
C ALA A 159 8.22 11.57 6.15
N ASN A 160 7.07 10.88 6.27
CA ASN A 160 5.93 11.30 7.10
C ASN A 160 6.04 10.89 8.58
N LEU A 161 7.04 10.09 9.00
CA LEU A 161 7.19 9.71 10.42
C LEU A 161 7.23 10.90 11.39
N PRO A 162 7.88 12.06 11.09
CA PRO A 162 7.82 13.23 11.97
C PRO A 162 6.40 13.77 12.16
N LEU A 163 5.59 13.78 11.11
CA LEU A 163 4.19 14.18 11.15
C LEU A 163 3.37 13.22 12.02
N TYR A 164 3.51 11.91 11.80
CA TYR A 164 2.80 10.89 12.58
C TYR A 164 3.19 10.84 14.05
N ALA A 165 4.40 11.31 14.41
CA ALA A 165 4.84 11.37 15.80
C ALA A 165 3.94 12.26 16.68
N HIS A 166 3.23 13.22 16.08
CA HIS A 166 2.28 14.08 16.78
C HIS A 166 1.03 13.35 17.29
N LEU A 167 0.76 12.12 16.81
CA LEU A 167 -0.35 11.28 17.27
C LEU A 167 0.07 10.25 18.35
N GLY A 168 1.27 10.45 18.91
CA GLY A 168 1.78 9.71 20.04
C GLY A 168 2.58 8.45 19.68
N ARG A 169 3.28 7.94 20.69
CA ARG A 169 4.20 6.82 20.52
C ARG A 169 3.54 5.53 20.00
N PRO A 170 2.35 5.12 20.45
CA PRO A 170 1.68 3.93 19.94
C PRO A 170 1.39 4.02 18.43
N PHE A 171 0.90 5.18 17.97
CA PHE A 171 0.64 5.38 16.54
C PHE A 171 1.93 5.42 15.71
N LEU A 172 2.97 6.10 16.19
CA LEU A 172 4.27 6.10 15.51
C LEU A 172 4.88 4.69 15.41
N ALA A 173 4.69 3.84 16.41
CA ALA A 173 5.12 2.44 16.36
C ALA A 173 4.32 1.64 15.33
N LEU A 174 3.01 1.90 15.23
CA LEU A 174 2.16 1.32 14.19
C LEU A 174 2.66 1.69 12.79
N MET A 175 2.90 2.98 12.50
CA MET A 175 3.38 3.43 11.19
C MET A 175 4.75 2.82 10.84
N ARG A 176 5.65 2.67 11.80
CA ARG A 176 6.90 1.94 11.60
C ARG A 176 6.68 0.46 11.31
N ARG A 177 5.65 -0.14 11.88
CA ARG A 177 5.30 -1.54 11.61
C ARG A 177 4.74 -1.69 10.20
N ILE A 178 3.80 -0.83 9.78
CA ILE A 178 3.28 -0.78 8.42
C ILE A 178 4.45 -0.61 7.44
N MET A 179 5.28 0.39 7.61
CA MET A 179 6.46 0.59 6.76
C MET A 179 7.38 -0.63 6.66
N ALA A 180 7.51 -1.43 7.73
CA ALA A 180 8.26 -2.68 7.70
C ALA A 180 7.53 -3.80 6.94
N ASP A 181 6.21 -3.78 6.92
CA ASP A 181 5.40 -4.69 6.13
C ASP A 181 5.53 -4.37 4.62
N GLU A 182 5.47 -3.07 4.22
CA GLU A 182 5.71 -2.63 2.83
C GLU A 182 7.12 -3.02 2.35
N ALA A 183 8.12 -2.87 3.21
CA ALA A 183 9.48 -3.32 2.88
C ALA A 183 9.55 -4.84 2.63
N ARG A 184 8.72 -5.64 3.31
CA ARG A 184 8.60 -7.10 3.05
C ARG A 184 7.86 -7.37 1.74
N HIS A 185 6.80 -6.62 1.44
CA HIS A 185 6.08 -6.72 0.17
C HIS A 185 7.04 -6.45 -0.99
N TYR A 186 7.76 -5.35 -0.94
CA TYR A 186 8.83 -5.04 -1.87
C TYR A 186 9.81 -6.20 -2.05
N ALA A 187 10.35 -6.73 -0.95
CA ALA A 187 11.31 -7.83 -1.00
C ALA A 187 10.70 -9.11 -1.58
N SER A 188 9.42 -9.38 -1.31
CA SER A 188 8.70 -10.53 -1.84
C SER A 188 8.50 -10.41 -3.35
N PHE A 189 8.00 -9.28 -3.85
CA PHE A 189 7.83 -9.04 -5.29
C PHE A 189 9.17 -9.10 -6.03
N LEU A 190 10.22 -8.49 -5.48
CA LEU A 190 11.58 -8.56 -6.01
C LEU A 190 12.10 -10.01 -6.07
N SER A 191 11.85 -10.81 -5.04
CA SER A 191 12.27 -12.22 -4.99
C SER A 191 11.56 -13.04 -6.06
N VAL A 192 10.24 -12.86 -6.21
CA VAL A 192 9.45 -13.55 -7.25
C VAL A 192 9.93 -13.13 -8.64
N THR A 193 10.17 -11.83 -8.88
CA THR A 193 10.71 -11.35 -10.15
C THR A 193 11.99 -12.07 -10.54
N ARG A 194 12.90 -12.26 -9.59
CA ARG A 194 14.20 -12.91 -9.82
C ARG A 194 14.09 -14.42 -10.01
N SER A 195 13.21 -15.08 -9.27
CA SER A 195 13.07 -16.54 -9.32
C SER A 195 12.27 -17.03 -10.52
N GLU A 196 11.19 -16.33 -10.85
CA GLU A 196 10.26 -16.75 -11.92
C GLU A 196 10.64 -16.16 -13.30
N HIS A 197 11.32 -15.00 -13.31
CA HIS A 197 11.65 -14.28 -14.55
C HIS A 197 13.14 -13.91 -14.70
N PRO A 198 14.10 -14.79 -14.38
CA PRO A 198 15.53 -14.45 -14.44
C PRO A 198 15.98 -14.00 -15.83
N GLN A 199 15.35 -14.51 -16.89
CA GLN A 199 15.63 -14.18 -18.30
C GLN A 199 15.19 -12.75 -18.67
N ARG A 200 14.31 -12.12 -17.86
CA ARG A 200 13.78 -10.76 -18.10
C ARG A 200 14.58 -9.67 -17.36
N ALA A 201 15.65 -10.02 -16.64
CA ALA A 201 16.44 -9.04 -15.88
C ALA A 201 16.94 -7.88 -16.75
N ALA A 202 17.28 -8.13 -18.02
CA ALA A 202 17.68 -7.09 -18.97
C ALA A 202 16.55 -6.09 -19.31
N ASP A 203 15.29 -6.51 -19.23
CA ASP A 203 14.12 -5.67 -19.50
C ASP A 203 13.76 -4.75 -18.33
N ALA A 204 14.17 -5.10 -17.12
CA ALA A 204 13.79 -4.39 -15.89
C ALA A 204 14.11 -2.90 -15.96
N GLY A 205 15.27 -2.54 -16.48
CA GLY A 205 15.67 -1.14 -16.64
C GLY A 205 14.70 -0.32 -17.49
N ARG A 206 14.20 -0.91 -18.57
CA ARG A 206 13.21 -0.29 -19.47
C ARG A 206 11.86 -0.13 -18.78
N VAL A 207 11.35 -1.19 -18.15
CA VAL A 207 10.08 -1.17 -17.43
C VAL A 207 10.10 -0.10 -16.33
N ILE A 208 11.15 -0.08 -15.48
CA ILE A 208 11.27 0.91 -14.40
C ILE A 208 11.38 2.33 -14.95
N SER A 209 12.05 2.53 -16.09
CA SER A 209 12.10 3.84 -16.74
C SER A 209 10.72 4.29 -17.22
N SER A 210 9.92 3.37 -17.77
CA SER A 210 8.55 3.66 -18.17
C SER A 210 7.65 3.97 -16.97
N LEU A 211 7.78 3.22 -15.88
CA LEU A 211 7.07 3.49 -14.62
C LEU A 211 7.39 4.89 -14.09
N ARG A 212 8.67 5.23 -14.04
CA ARG A 212 9.08 6.56 -13.58
C ARG A 212 8.62 7.69 -14.52
N ALA A 213 8.64 7.47 -15.83
CA ALA A 213 8.20 8.44 -16.83
C ALA A 213 6.68 8.60 -16.89
N ALA A 214 5.92 7.58 -16.46
CA ALA A 214 4.47 7.65 -16.41
C ALA A 214 4.00 8.81 -15.53
N GLY A 215 4.82 9.18 -14.53
CA GLY A 215 4.56 10.41 -13.74
C GLY A 215 3.32 10.30 -12.87
N ALA A 216 2.87 11.42 -12.36
CA ALA A 216 1.80 11.57 -11.41
C ALA A 216 0.37 11.73 -11.94
N PRO A 217 -0.13 11.21 -13.05
CA PRO A 217 -1.53 11.42 -13.40
C PRO A 217 -2.43 10.22 -13.16
N TYR A 218 -2.09 9.36 -12.20
CA TYR A 218 -2.94 8.19 -11.91
C TYR A 218 -3.81 8.36 -10.67
N ALA A 219 -4.22 9.59 -10.37
CA ALA A 219 -5.05 9.94 -9.20
C ALA A 219 -6.36 9.14 -9.06
N ALA A 220 -6.75 8.37 -10.05
CA ALA A 220 -7.90 7.48 -9.98
C ALA A 220 -7.56 6.06 -9.53
N THR A 221 -6.28 5.76 -9.34
CA THR A 221 -5.80 4.47 -8.83
C THR A 221 -4.93 4.70 -7.60
N PHE A 222 -4.85 3.71 -6.71
CA PHE A 222 -3.90 3.79 -5.60
C PHE A 222 -2.48 3.40 -6.02
N VAL A 223 -2.34 2.58 -7.07
CA VAL A 223 -1.05 2.20 -7.64
C VAL A 223 -0.50 3.36 -8.45
N LEU A 224 0.70 3.81 -8.13
CA LEU A 224 1.33 5.01 -8.70
C LEU A 224 0.52 6.30 -8.49
N ASP A 225 -0.38 6.34 -7.50
CA ASP A 225 -1.02 7.57 -7.07
C ASP A 225 -0.02 8.38 -6.22
N HIS A 226 0.75 9.21 -6.91
CA HIS A 226 1.80 10.02 -6.32
C HIS A 226 1.41 11.50 -6.22
N ASP A 227 0.13 11.78 -6.01
CA ASP A 227 -0.38 13.14 -5.86
C ASP A 227 -0.04 13.76 -4.50
N ASP A 228 0.23 12.94 -3.47
CA ASP A 228 0.72 13.44 -2.19
C ASP A 228 2.08 14.15 -2.39
N PRO A 229 2.25 15.38 -1.85
CA PRO A 229 3.49 16.15 -1.95
C PRO A 229 4.74 15.42 -1.44
N VAL A 230 4.59 14.36 -0.65
CA VAL A 230 5.70 13.52 -0.20
C VAL A 230 6.39 12.80 -1.36
N PHE A 231 5.68 12.51 -2.45
CA PHE A 231 6.22 11.85 -3.64
C PHE A 231 6.97 12.83 -4.55
N THR A 232 8.01 13.44 -4.02
CA THR A 232 8.87 14.35 -4.80
C THR A 232 9.57 13.62 -5.95
N SER A 233 9.96 14.37 -6.99
CA SER A 233 10.75 13.80 -8.09
C SER A 233 12.02 13.10 -7.61
N ASP A 234 12.71 13.67 -6.62
CA ASP A 234 13.92 13.06 -6.04
C ASP A 234 13.62 11.73 -5.35
N LEU A 235 12.50 11.62 -4.63
CA LEU A 235 12.06 10.37 -3.99
C LEU A 235 11.82 9.29 -5.05
N LEU A 236 11.09 9.63 -6.11
CA LEU A 236 10.74 8.70 -7.18
C LEU A 236 11.94 8.31 -8.03
N ASP A 237 12.87 9.23 -8.32
CA ASP A 237 14.11 8.94 -9.05
C ASP A 237 15.02 8.00 -8.26
N GLU A 238 15.13 8.23 -6.95
CA GLU A 238 15.90 7.35 -6.07
C GLU A 238 15.25 5.98 -5.94
N THR A 239 13.91 5.89 -5.88
CA THR A 239 13.15 4.62 -5.90
C THR A 239 13.48 3.82 -7.16
N ALA A 240 13.39 4.45 -8.33
CA ALA A 240 13.74 3.83 -9.60
C ALA A 240 15.19 3.35 -9.64
N ARG A 241 16.13 4.15 -9.13
CA ARG A 241 17.56 3.82 -9.07
C ARG A 241 17.82 2.60 -8.19
N ILE A 242 17.20 2.54 -7.00
CA ILE A 242 17.36 1.42 -6.06
C ILE A 242 16.79 0.14 -6.66
N LEU A 243 15.57 0.18 -7.20
CA LEU A 243 14.93 -0.99 -7.78
C LEU A 243 15.74 -1.56 -8.96
N ARG A 244 16.24 -0.70 -9.87
CA ARG A 244 17.15 -1.14 -10.96
C ARG A 244 18.39 -1.84 -10.44
N ALA A 245 19.04 -1.25 -9.42
CA ALA A 245 20.24 -1.84 -8.84
C ALA A 245 19.97 -3.20 -8.18
N HIS A 246 18.78 -3.40 -7.64
CA HIS A 246 18.39 -4.67 -7.05
C HIS A 246 18.03 -5.71 -8.11
N LEU A 247 17.34 -5.35 -9.18
CA LEU A 247 16.99 -6.30 -10.26
C LEU A 247 18.19 -6.68 -11.16
N ALA A 248 19.26 -5.90 -11.15
CA ALA A 248 20.50 -6.20 -11.89
C ALA A 248 21.44 -7.21 -11.19
N ARG A 249 21.13 -7.63 -9.97
CA ARG A 249 21.91 -8.61 -9.16
C ARG A 249 21.35 -10.02 -9.30
#